data_f00ee88cfba19f42122cd0251c9af8b8
#
_entry.id   f00ee88cfba19f42122cd0251c9af8b8
#
_cell.length_a   1.000
_cell.length_b   1.000
_cell.length_c   1.000
_cell.angle_alpha   90.00
_cell.angle_beta   90.00
_cell.angle_gamma   90.00
#
_symmetry.space_group_name_H-M   'P 1'
#
loop_
_entity.id
_entity.type
_entity.pdbx_description
1 polymer ?
#
loop_
_entity_poly.entity_id
_entity_poly.type
_entity_poly.pdbx_seq_one_letter_code
_entity_poly.pdbx_strand_id
1 'polypeptide(L)'
;VAGYRGNTFNAPAYITILSEEKDNYLINAGFMAENLVLKLEEMGLSSCFLTSDDSEMIKKVLLINSDLAVATVIAFGYGKKERDTTKLDIHSPSNVSISNKAGHIAPKIAATALAFDSDFNTPYNFDDEYSDPVIADAVYAASLSPSFLNHQNYRFVINGTHIYLFNQLDNVVPDDDNLLGLGAAMLNFYIILASKYSGIGNWRFDTSDIKADFKNPSDYTLVAALDI
;
A
#
# COMPACT_ATOMS: atom_id res chain seq x y z
N VAL A 1 22.59 -5.33 1.61
CA VAL A 1 21.76 -5.98 2.58
C VAL A 1 20.35 -5.39 2.47
N ALA A 2 19.62 -5.08 3.49
CA ALA A 2 18.29 -4.47 3.39
C ALA A 2 18.37 -2.97 3.65
N GLY A 3 17.64 -2.17 2.88
CA GLY A 3 17.63 -0.71 2.97
C GLY A 3 17.65 -0.04 1.60
N TYR A 4 17.64 1.29 1.58
CA TYR A 4 17.65 2.05 0.34
C TYR A 4 18.98 2.77 0.14
N ARG A 5 19.64 2.54 -0.98
CA ARG A 5 20.93 3.18 -1.37
C ARG A 5 22.00 3.11 -0.27
N GLY A 6 22.13 1.95 0.38
CA GLY A 6 23.09 1.75 1.47
C GLY A 6 22.68 2.34 2.82
N ASN A 7 21.54 3.00 2.92
CA ASN A 7 20.96 3.42 4.18
C ASN A 7 20.22 2.22 4.80
N THR A 8 20.75 1.71 5.90
CA THR A 8 20.12 0.64 6.67
C THR A 8 19.58 1.21 7.97
N PHE A 9 18.45 0.69 8.41
CA PHE A 9 17.91 1.03 9.72
C PHE A 9 18.65 0.24 10.79
N ASN A 10 19.10 0.92 11.83
CA ASN A 10 19.65 0.26 13.02
C ASN A 10 18.48 -0.12 13.95
N ALA A 11 17.62 -1.01 13.46
CA ALA A 11 16.49 -1.52 14.22
C ALA A 11 16.91 -2.64 15.17
N PRO A 12 16.28 -2.77 16.33
CA PRO A 12 16.59 -3.83 17.30
C PRO A 12 16.14 -5.21 16.82
N ALA A 13 15.18 -5.29 15.90
CA ALA A 13 14.66 -6.54 15.38
C ALA A 13 14.15 -6.43 13.93
N TYR A 14 14.08 -7.56 13.27
CA TYR A 14 13.64 -7.69 11.88
C TYR A 14 12.71 -8.89 11.75
N ILE A 15 11.69 -8.75 10.90
CA ILE A 15 10.85 -9.84 10.41
C ILE A 15 11.22 -10.08 8.96
N THR A 16 11.50 -11.33 8.58
CA THR A 16 11.76 -11.71 7.20
C THR A 16 10.63 -12.60 6.72
N ILE A 17 9.98 -12.22 5.64
CA ILE A 17 8.96 -13.01 4.97
C ILE A 17 9.63 -13.83 3.89
N LEU A 18 9.50 -15.15 3.99
CA LEU A 18 10.00 -16.10 3.01
C LEU A 18 8.83 -16.63 2.20
N SER A 19 9.03 -16.81 0.90
CA SER A 19 8.01 -17.35 0.01
C SER A 19 8.61 -18.22 -1.10
N GLU A 20 7.82 -19.17 -1.60
CA GLU A 20 8.06 -19.76 -2.90
C GLU A 20 7.78 -18.68 -3.98
N GLU A 21 8.63 -18.63 -5.01
CA GLU A 21 8.49 -17.68 -6.13
C GLU A 21 7.42 -18.14 -7.13
N LYS A 22 6.17 -18.23 -6.67
CA LYS A 22 4.98 -18.50 -7.49
C LYS A 22 4.36 -17.18 -7.98
N ASP A 23 3.43 -17.30 -8.91
CA ASP A 23 2.68 -16.13 -9.41
C ASP A 23 2.12 -15.30 -8.26
N ASN A 24 2.30 -13.97 -8.33
CA ASN A 24 1.83 -12.99 -7.35
C ASN A 24 2.42 -13.14 -5.92
N TYR A 25 3.51 -13.88 -5.73
CA TYR A 25 4.08 -14.09 -4.39
C TYR A 25 4.50 -12.80 -3.69
N LEU A 26 5.02 -11.81 -4.43
CA LEU A 26 5.39 -10.51 -3.87
C LEU A 26 4.17 -9.68 -3.45
N ILE A 27 3.09 -9.71 -4.23
CA ILE A 27 1.83 -9.06 -3.84
C ILE A 27 1.30 -9.70 -2.56
N ASN A 28 1.29 -11.03 -2.49
CA ASN A 28 0.88 -11.76 -1.29
C ASN A 28 1.81 -11.45 -0.09
N ALA A 29 3.12 -11.37 -0.32
CA ALA A 29 4.08 -10.99 0.73
C ALA A 29 3.83 -9.55 1.22
N GLY A 30 3.53 -8.60 0.32
CA GLY A 30 3.15 -7.24 0.68
C GLY A 30 1.87 -7.17 1.52
N PHE A 31 0.85 -7.96 1.15
CA PHE A 31 -0.39 -8.11 1.91
C PHE A 31 -0.12 -8.66 3.33
N MET A 32 0.68 -9.71 3.44
CA MET A 32 1.06 -10.29 4.74
C MET A 32 1.91 -9.33 5.58
N ALA A 33 2.87 -8.64 4.94
CA ALA A 33 3.77 -7.70 5.59
C ALA A 33 3.00 -6.52 6.18
N GLU A 34 2.03 -5.97 5.44
CA GLU A 34 1.20 -4.87 5.94
C GLU A 34 0.33 -5.31 7.12
N ASN A 35 -0.22 -6.53 7.11
CA ASN A 35 -0.93 -7.06 8.26
C ASN A 35 -0.05 -7.14 9.51
N LEU A 36 1.23 -7.52 9.35
CA LEU A 36 2.21 -7.51 10.44
C LEU A 36 2.52 -6.09 10.90
N VAL A 37 2.68 -5.14 9.97
CA VAL A 37 2.94 -3.73 10.27
C VAL A 37 1.79 -3.12 11.08
N LEU A 38 0.55 -3.34 10.68
CA LEU A 38 -0.63 -2.89 11.44
C LEU A 38 -0.66 -3.50 12.84
N LYS A 39 -0.28 -4.77 12.98
CA LYS A 39 -0.19 -5.42 14.28
C LYS A 39 0.93 -4.86 15.16
N LEU A 40 2.08 -4.54 14.57
CA LEU A 40 3.18 -3.90 15.27
C LEU A 40 2.76 -2.50 15.77
N GLU A 41 2.05 -1.73 14.94
CA GLU A 41 1.53 -0.41 15.32
C GLU A 41 0.52 -0.51 16.48
N GLU A 42 -0.39 -1.49 16.45
CA GLU A 42 -1.30 -1.77 17.58
C GLU A 42 -0.54 -2.06 18.89
N MET A 43 0.65 -2.66 18.80
CA MET A 43 1.54 -2.92 19.95
C MET A 43 2.38 -1.69 20.34
N GLY A 44 2.25 -0.56 19.66
CA GLY A 44 3.05 0.66 19.89
C GLY A 44 4.48 0.56 19.38
N LEU A 45 4.73 -0.29 18.38
CA LEU A 45 6.03 -0.46 17.73
C LEU A 45 6.00 0.23 16.36
N SER A 46 7.06 0.97 16.07
CA SER A 46 7.30 1.52 14.74
C SER A 46 7.94 0.48 13.83
N SER A 47 7.61 0.51 12.55
CA SER A 47 8.13 -0.43 11.57
C SER A 47 8.39 0.23 10.21
N CYS A 48 9.20 -0.43 9.38
CA CYS A 48 9.50 0.03 8.03
C CYS A 48 9.79 -1.18 7.13
N PHE A 49 9.19 -1.19 5.93
CA PHE A 49 9.59 -2.10 4.86
C PHE A 49 11.00 -1.76 4.39
N LEU A 50 11.78 -2.79 4.08
CA LEU A 50 13.13 -2.65 3.55
C LEU A 50 13.22 -3.31 2.18
N THR A 51 13.82 -2.61 1.23
CA THR A 51 14.17 -3.17 -0.07
C THR A 51 15.18 -4.30 0.10
N SER A 52 14.96 -5.40 -0.57
CA SER A 52 15.80 -6.60 -0.53
C SER A 52 16.47 -6.81 -1.88
N ASP A 53 17.72 -6.38 -2.01
CA ASP A 53 18.49 -6.52 -3.26
C ASP A 53 19.22 -7.87 -3.38
N ASP A 54 19.36 -8.61 -2.27
CA ASP A 54 20.12 -9.87 -2.22
C ASP A 54 19.57 -10.83 -1.16
N SER A 55 18.66 -11.70 -1.62
CA SER A 55 18.02 -12.73 -0.78
C SER A 55 19.03 -13.65 -0.10
N GLU A 56 20.06 -14.09 -0.82
CA GLU A 56 21.05 -15.03 -0.30
C GLU A 56 21.95 -14.39 0.77
N MET A 57 22.33 -13.13 0.59
CA MET A 57 23.07 -12.38 1.60
C MET A 57 22.25 -12.22 2.88
N ILE A 58 20.94 -11.92 2.76
CA ILE A 58 20.03 -11.78 3.91
C ILE A 58 19.92 -13.09 4.65
N LYS A 59 19.69 -14.20 3.95
CA LYS A 59 19.63 -15.53 4.55
C LYS A 59 20.91 -15.87 5.30
N LYS A 60 22.07 -15.60 4.69
CA LYS A 60 23.38 -15.84 5.30
C LYS A 60 23.58 -15.02 6.57
N VAL A 61 23.26 -13.74 6.55
CA VAL A 61 23.42 -12.84 7.72
C VAL A 61 22.47 -13.20 8.86
N LEU A 62 21.24 -13.59 8.52
CA LEU A 62 20.22 -13.95 9.50
C LEU A 62 20.24 -15.43 9.88
N LEU A 63 21.19 -16.22 9.35
CA LEU A 63 21.32 -17.66 9.58
C LEU A 63 20.04 -18.46 9.22
N ILE A 64 19.36 -18.02 8.15
CA ILE A 64 18.15 -18.67 7.67
C ILE A 64 18.55 -19.84 6.77
N ASN A 65 18.16 -21.06 7.17
CA ASN A 65 18.32 -22.26 6.36
C ASN A 65 17.00 -22.63 5.69
N SER A 66 16.78 -22.08 4.48
CA SER A 66 15.57 -22.32 3.71
C SER A 66 15.85 -22.15 2.22
N ASP A 67 15.18 -22.96 1.39
CA ASP A 67 15.20 -22.83 -0.07
C ASP A 67 14.24 -21.74 -0.58
N LEU A 68 13.38 -21.19 0.29
CA LEU A 68 12.44 -20.12 -0.05
C LEU A 68 13.17 -18.80 -0.31
N ALA A 69 12.66 -17.99 -1.22
CA ALA A 69 13.15 -16.64 -1.45
C ALA A 69 12.79 -15.69 -0.30
N VAL A 70 13.64 -14.70 -0.03
CA VAL A 70 13.29 -13.57 0.85
C VAL A 70 12.42 -12.61 0.05
N ALA A 71 11.12 -12.62 0.33
CA ALA A 71 10.18 -11.73 -0.35
C ALA A 71 10.25 -10.29 0.17
N THR A 72 10.39 -10.09 1.47
CA THR A 72 10.58 -8.77 2.08
C THR A 72 11.13 -8.87 3.49
N VAL A 73 11.69 -7.77 3.98
CA VAL A 73 12.17 -7.61 5.35
C VAL A 73 11.51 -6.39 5.98
N ILE A 74 11.06 -6.53 7.21
CA ILE A 74 10.48 -5.44 8.01
C ILE A 74 11.41 -5.17 9.18
N ALA A 75 11.96 -3.96 9.26
CA ALA A 75 12.64 -3.48 10.45
C ALA A 75 11.61 -2.96 11.45
N PHE A 76 11.74 -3.27 12.74
CA PHE A 76 10.80 -2.79 13.74
C PHE A 76 11.45 -2.58 15.11
N GLY A 77 10.78 -1.78 15.93
CA GLY A 77 11.20 -1.47 17.30
C GLY A 77 10.47 -0.28 17.88
N TYR A 78 10.85 0.13 19.08
CA TYR A 78 10.33 1.37 19.66
C TYR A 78 10.92 2.57 18.92
N GLY A 79 10.07 3.34 18.23
CA GLY A 79 10.45 4.57 17.55
C GLY A 79 10.97 5.62 18.54
N LYS A 80 11.89 6.48 18.09
CA LYS A 80 12.23 7.68 18.84
C LYS A 80 11.02 8.61 18.82
N LYS A 81 10.77 9.28 19.95
CA LYS A 81 9.75 10.33 20.01
C LYS A 81 10.11 11.40 18.96
N GLU A 82 9.30 11.50 17.94
CA GLU A 82 9.48 12.48 16.88
C GLU A 82 9.08 13.87 17.36
N ARG A 83 9.68 14.90 16.75
CA ARG A 83 9.30 16.30 17.03
C ARG A 83 7.96 16.57 16.36
N ASP A 84 7.15 17.39 16.99
CA ASP A 84 5.91 17.87 16.40
C ASP A 84 6.22 18.62 15.09
N THR A 85 5.45 18.31 14.06
CA THR A 85 5.51 19.02 12.78
C THR A 85 4.46 20.12 12.77
N THR A 86 4.90 21.35 12.53
CA THR A 86 4.00 22.49 12.38
C THR A 86 3.57 22.60 10.93
N LYS A 87 2.27 22.49 10.67
CA LYS A 87 1.67 22.72 9.37
C LYS A 87 0.99 24.08 9.34
N LEU A 88 1.32 24.88 8.32
CA LEU A 88 0.68 26.15 8.00
C LEU A 88 -0.34 25.90 6.89
N ASP A 89 -1.62 26.09 7.21
CA ASP A 89 -2.70 26.10 6.20
C ASP A 89 -3.06 27.54 5.88
N ILE A 90 -2.69 27.99 4.69
CA ILE A 90 -2.91 29.36 4.20
C ILE A 90 -4.12 29.37 3.25
N HIS A 91 -5.25 29.87 3.73
CA HIS A 91 -6.46 30.01 2.93
C HIS A 91 -6.51 31.37 2.19
N SER A 92 -5.95 32.40 2.80
CA SER A 92 -5.72 33.71 2.23
C SER A 92 -4.63 34.45 3.03
N PRO A 93 -4.08 35.59 2.55
CA PRO A 93 -3.07 36.34 3.30
C PRO A 93 -3.50 36.74 4.71
N SER A 94 -4.80 36.86 4.97
CA SER A 94 -5.36 37.22 6.28
C SER A 94 -6.00 36.02 7.02
N ASN A 95 -6.03 34.82 6.41
CA ASN A 95 -6.62 33.63 7.00
C ASN A 95 -5.59 32.49 6.97
N VAL A 96 -4.78 32.45 8.01
CA VAL A 96 -3.72 31.44 8.19
C VAL A 96 -4.02 30.68 9.48
N SER A 97 -4.10 29.36 9.38
CA SER A 97 -4.18 28.51 10.56
C SER A 97 -2.89 27.72 10.75
N ILE A 98 -2.52 27.48 12.00
CA ILE A 98 -1.35 26.71 12.37
C ILE A 98 -1.86 25.47 13.10
N SER A 99 -1.50 24.30 12.61
CA SER A 99 -1.75 23.04 13.29
C SER A 99 -0.43 22.32 13.60
N ASN A 100 -0.30 21.83 14.84
CA ASN A 100 0.82 20.97 15.21
C ASN A 100 0.35 19.52 15.18
N LYS A 101 1.06 18.67 14.44
CA LYS A 101 0.85 17.22 14.44
C LYS A 101 2.09 16.56 15.03
N ALA A 102 1.86 15.61 15.94
CA ALA A 102 2.94 14.76 16.44
C ALA A 102 3.42 13.84 15.31
N GLY A 103 4.74 13.73 15.18
CA GLY A 103 5.37 12.82 14.24
C GLY A 103 5.59 13.39 12.84
N HIS A 104 6.25 12.58 12.02
CA HIS A 104 6.51 12.86 10.60
C HIS A 104 5.37 12.34 9.74
N ILE A 105 4.77 13.21 8.94
CA ILE A 105 3.73 12.81 7.98
C ILE A 105 4.38 12.80 6.60
N ALA A 106 4.57 11.60 6.06
CA ALA A 106 4.98 11.46 4.68
C ALA A 106 3.87 11.96 3.73
N PRO A 107 4.20 12.76 2.71
CA PRO A 107 3.21 13.17 1.72
C PRO A 107 2.63 11.95 1.01
N LYS A 108 1.32 11.89 0.89
CA LYS A 108 0.58 10.84 0.20
C LYS A 108 -0.23 11.43 -0.95
N ILE A 109 -0.49 10.63 -1.98
CA ILE A 109 -1.47 10.99 -3.00
C ILE A 109 -2.85 11.12 -2.33
N ALA A 110 -3.60 12.14 -2.69
CA ALA A 110 -4.95 12.31 -2.17
C ALA A 110 -5.82 11.10 -2.56
N ALA A 111 -6.66 10.61 -1.63
CA ALA A 111 -7.56 9.49 -1.91
C ALA A 111 -8.42 9.73 -3.16
N THR A 112 -8.86 10.99 -3.37
CA THR A 112 -9.64 11.42 -4.55
C THR A 112 -8.89 11.25 -5.88
N ALA A 113 -7.57 11.11 -5.88
CA ALA A 113 -6.77 10.85 -7.07
C ALA A 113 -6.46 9.35 -7.27
N LEU A 114 -6.89 8.49 -6.34
CA LEU A 114 -6.64 7.05 -6.39
C LEU A 114 -7.82 6.25 -6.92
N ALA A 115 -9.03 6.82 -6.97
CA ALA A 115 -10.24 6.10 -7.32
C ALA A 115 -11.01 6.76 -8.47
N PHE A 116 -11.60 5.92 -9.32
CA PHE A 116 -12.37 6.28 -10.48
C PHE A 116 -13.69 5.50 -10.49
N ASP A 117 -14.73 6.11 -11.06
CA ASP A 117 -16.04 5.47 -11.26
C ASP A 117 -16.13 4.89 -12.66
N SER A 118 -16.33 3.59 -12.75
CA SER A 118 -16.53 2.81 -13.98
C SER A 118 -15.36 2.83 -14.96
N ASP A 119 -14.67 3.95 -15.16
CA ASP A 119 -13.48 4.08 -16.01
C ASP A 119 -12.56 5.23 -15.57
N PHE A 120 -11.34 5.30 -16.12
CA PHE A 120 -10.33 6.31 -15.77
C PHE A 120 -10.69 7.76 -16.18
N ASN A 121 -11.75 7.99 -16.96
CA ASN A 121 -12.18 9.32 -17.33
C ASN A 121 -13.06 9.97 -16.26
N THR A 122 -13.61 9.18 -15.34
CA THR A 122 -14.56 9.64 -14.33
C THR A 122 -13.95 9.48 -12.94
N PRO A 123 -13.43 10.53 -12.30
CA PRO A 123 -12.99 10.47 -10.90
C PRO A 123 -14.15 10.02 -9.99
N TYR A 124 -13.83 9.16 -9.02
CA TYR A 124 -14.83 8.75 -8.03
C TYR A 124 -15.24 9.96 -7.17
N ASN A 125 -16.54 10.21 -7.08
CA ASN A 125 -17.07 11.32 -6.30
C ASN A 125 -17.35 10.90 -4.86
N PHE A 126 -16.45 11.26 -3.95
CA PHE A 126 -16.53 10.92 -2.52
C PHE A 126 -17.62 11.71 -1.77
N ASP A 127 -18.09 12.82 -2.33
CA ASP A 127 -19.07 13.72 -1.71
C ASP A 127 -20.50 13.47 -2.24
N ASP A 128 -20.70 12.51 -3.15
CA ASP A 128 -22.00 12.17 -3.69
C ASP A 128 -22.84 11.44 -2.64
N GLU A 129 -24.09 11.85 -2.46
CA GLU A 129 -25.02 11.23 -1.51
C GLU A 129 -25.32 9.75 -1.84
N TYR A 130 -25.09 9.32 -3.08
CA TYR A 130 -25.24 7.96 -3.55
C TYR A 130 -23.93 7.15 -3.49
N SER A 131 -22.81 7.79 -3.22
CA SER A 131 -21.53 7.10 -3.05
C SER A 131 -21.48 6.35 -1.74
N ASP A 132 -20.95 5.13 -1.80
CA ASP A 132 -20.80 4.31 -0.61
C ASP A 132 -19.66 4.84 0.29
N PRO A 133 -19.97 5.30 1.51
CA PRO A 133 -18.96 5.82 2.43
C PRO A 133 -17.92 4.76 2.85
N VAL A 134 -18.27 3.48 2.82
CA VAL A 134 -17.34 2.40 3.14
C VAL A 134 -16.28 2.25 2.07
N ILE A 135 -16.65 2.42 0.80
CA ILE A 135 -15.68 2.45 -0.32
C ILE A 135 -14.75 3.66 -0.18
N ALA A 136 -15.29 4.83 0.17
CA ALA A 136 -14.50 6.02 0.42
C ALA A 136 -13.47 5.80 1.54
N ASP A 137 -13.88 5.21 2.66
CA ASP A 137 -13.00 4.84 3.77
C ASP A 137 -11.95 3.80 3.34
N ALA A 138 -12.32 2.82 2.51
CA ALA A 138 -11.39 1.80 2.01
C ALA A 138 -10.32 2.40 1.08
N VAL A 139 -10.69 3.31 0.17
CA VAL A 139 -9.73 4.06 -0.67
C VAL A 139 -8.82 4.93 0.19
N TYR A 140 -9.38 5.59 1.20
CA TYR A 140 -8.58 6.38 2.14
C TYR A 140 -7.58 5.51 2.89
N ALA A 141 -7.99 4.36 3.43
CA ALA A 141 -7.10 3.42 4.09
C ALA A 141 -5.99 2.92 3.15
N ALA A 142 -6.34 2.56 1.91
CA ALA A 142 -5.36 2.21 0.90
C ALA A 142 -4.38 3.35 0.62
N SER A 143 -4.83 4.60 0.62
CA SER A 143 -3.95 5.77 0.41
C SER A 143 -2.86 5.91 1.47
N LEU A 144 -3.05 5.31 2.65
CA LEU A 144 -2.08 5.33 3.74
C LEU A 144 -1.05 4.21 3.66
N SER A 145 -1.23 3.24 2.76
CA SER A 145 -0.34 2.08 2.63
C SER A 145 1.10 2.49 2.34
N PRO A 146 2.08 1.76 2.88
CA PRO A 146 3.47 1.96 2.53
C PRO A 146 3.71 1.66 1.05
N SER A 147 4.58 2.43 0.42
CA SER A 147 5.03 2.20 -0.94
C SER A 147 6.45 2.75 -1.10
N PHE A 148 7.21 2.22 -2.05
CA PHE A 148 8.57 2.67 -2.33
C PHE A 148 8.56 4.17 -2.65
N LEU A 149 9.37 4.95 -1.92
CA LEU A 149 9.44 6.41 -2.01
C LEU A 149 8.08 7.13 -2.00
N ASN A 150 7.04 6.48 -1.48
CA ASN A 150 5.66 6.98 -1.47
C ASN A 150 5.04 7.20 -2.86
N HIS A 151 5.48 6.46 -3.88
CA HIS A 151 4.97 6.60 -5.25
C HIS A 151 3.51 6.19 -5.42
N GLN A 152 3.03 5.22 -4.63
CA GLN A 152 1.63 4.79 -4.64
C GLN A 152 1.12 4.46 -6.05
N ASN A 153 1.79 3.52 -6.72
CA ASN A 153 1.57 3.12 -8.11
C ASN A 153 0.32 2.25 -8.30
N TYR A 154 -0.75 2.55 -7.60
CA TYR A 154 -2.01 1.83 -7.68
C TYR A 154 -3.18 2.77 -7.89
N ARG A 155 -4.21 2.30 -8.60
CA ARG A 155 -5.49 2.98 -8.77
C ARG A 155 -6.61 1.98 -8.67
N PHE A 156 -7.75 2.45 -8.19
CA PHE A 156 -8.97 1.67 -8.08
C PHE A 156 -10.00 2.19 -9.09
N VAL A 157 -10.62 1.27 -9.83
CA VAL A 157 -11.82 1.57 -10.59
C VAL A 157 -12.98 0.85 -9.92
N ILE A 158 -14.01 1.60 -9.56
CA ILE A 158 -15.19 1.13 -8.84
C ILE A 158 -16.35 1.12 -9.83
N ASN A 159 -16.98 -0.02 -10.00
CA ASN A 159 -18.16 -0.16 -10.86
C ASN A 159 -19.25 -0.93 -10.11
N GLY A 160 -20.10 -0.19 -9.40
CA GLY A 160 -21.08 -0.78 -8.49
C GLY A 160 -20.41 -1.58 -7.38
N THR A 161 -20.65 -2.88 -7.36
CA THR A 161 -20.06 -3.81 -6.37
C THR A 161 -18.72 -4.41 -6.81
N HIS A 162 -18.22 -4.05 -7.99
CA HIS A 162 -16.98 -4.57 -8.54
C HIS A 162 -15.86 -3.56 -8.36
N ILE A 163 -14.78 -3.97 -7.75
CA ILE A 163 -13.56 -3.18 -7.52
C ILE A 163 -12.44 -3.75 -8.36
N TYR A 164 -11.80 -2.91 -9.14
CA TYR A 164 -10.68 -3.28 -10.00
C TYR A 164 -9.43 -2.55 -9.56
N LEU A 165 -8.35 -3.27 -9.32
CA LEU A 165 -7.05 -2.72 -8.95
C LEU A 165 -6.14 -2.68 -10.16
N PHE A 166 -5.62 -1.50 -10.44
CA PHE A 166 -4.64 -1.25 -11.48
C PHE A 166 -3.28 -0.92 -10.88
N ASN A 167 -2.24 -1.43 -11.53
CA ASN A 167 -0.85 -1.06 -11.28
C ASN A 167 -0.38 -0.08 -12.34
N GLN A 168 0.26 1.01 -11.92
CA GLN A 168 0.98 1.91 -12.81
C GLN A 168 2.42 1.44 -12.97
N LEU A 169 2.85 1.24 -14.21
CA LEU A 169 4.24 0.97 -14.53
C LEU A 169 5.06 2.25 -14.34
N ASP A 170 6.15 2.14 -13.60
CA ASP A 170 7.02 3.28 -13.28
C ASP A 170 8.49 2.83 -13.38
N ASN A 171 9.31 3.63 -14.07
CA ASN A 171 10.73 3.35 -14.22
C ASN A 171 11.58 3.74 -12.98
N VAL A 172 10.97 4.35 -11.98
CA VAL A 172 11.64 4.82 -10.75
C VAL A 172 11.54 3.77 -9.64
N VAL A 173 10.40 3.09 -9.56
CA VAL A 173 10.11 2.09 -8.54
C VAL A 173 10.58 0.72 -9.03
N PRO A 174 11.43 0.00 -8.26
CA PRO A 174 11.75 -1.39 -8.56
C PRO A 174 10.48 -2.25 -8.61
N ASP A 175 10.43 -3.20 -9.55
CA ASP A 175 9.24 -4.04 -9.75
C ASP A 175 8.82 -4.79 -8.48
N ASP A 176 9.78 -5.35 -7.74
CA ASP A 176 9.51 -6.08 -6.50
C ASP A 176 8.91 -5.17 -5.42
N ASP A 177 9.47 -3.97 -5.22
CA ASP A 177 8.96 -2.99 -4.26
C ASP A 177 7.57 -2.47 -4.66
N ASN A 178 7.33 -2.36 -5.97
CA ASN A 178 6.03 -1.99 -6.51
C ASN A 178 4.97 -3.05 -6.19
N LEU A 179 5.26 -4.32 -6.43
CA LEU A 179 4.35 -5.44 -6.14
C LEU A 179 4.07 -5.58 -4.63
N LEU A 180 5.08 -5.37 -3.78
CA LEU A 180 4.90 -5.32 -2.32
C LEU A 180 3.95 -4.17 -1.92
N GLY A 181 4.12 -2.99 -2.51
CA GLY A 181 3.24 -1.85 -2.28
C GLY A 181 1.79 -2.08 -2.70
N LEU A 182 1.58 -2.80 -3.82
CA LEU A 182 0.24 -3.22 -4.25
C LEU A 182 -0.42 -4.13 -3.20
N GLY A 183 0.31 -5.13 -2.71
CA GLY A 183 -0.18 -6.03 -1.66
C GLY A 183 -0.59 -5.30 -0.39
N ALA A 184 0.21 -4.32 0.04
CA ALA A 184 -0.12 -3.49 1.20
C ALA A 184 -1.41 -2.67 0.97
N ALA A 185 -1.57 -2.06 -0.21
CA ALA A 185 -2.77 -1.32 -0.56
C ALA A 185 -4.01 -2.22 -0.63
N MET A 186 -3.86 -3.43 -1.17
CA MET A 186 -4.93 -4.44 -1.21
C MET A 186 -5.41 -4.82 0.19
N LEU A 187 -4.51 -5.01 1.16
CA LEU A 187 -4.89 -5.31 2.53
C LEU A 187 -5.67 -4.16 3.16
N ASN A 188 -5.12 -2.94 3.11
CA ASN A 188 -5.74 -1.79 3.77
C ASN A 188 -7.12 -1.49 3.20
N PHE A 189 -7.30 -1.64 1.88
CA PHE A 189 -8.61 -1.55 1.24
C PHE A 189 -9.56 -2.65 1.74
N TYR A 190 -9.08 -3.89 1.73
CA TYR A 190 -9.88 -5.07 2.05
C TYR A 190 -10.39 -5.08 3.49
N ILE A 191 -9.54 -4.74 4.48
CA ILE A 191 -9.95 -4.80 5.90
C ILE A 191 -11.07 -3.82 6.24
N ILE A 192 -11.13 -2.66 5.57
CA ILE A 192 -12.23 -1.72 5.75
C ILE A 192 -13.54 -2.34 5.24
N LEU A 193 -13.53 -2.87 4.03
CA LEU A 193 -14.70 -3.55 3.47
C LEU A 193 -15.13 -4.73 4.37
N ALA A 194 -14.19 -5.59 4.75
CA ALA A 194 -14.45 -6.76 5.58
C ALA A 194 -15.01 -6.40 6.98
N SER A 195 -14.70 -5.21 7.48
CA SER A 195 -15.24 -4.72 8.76
C SER A 195 -16.70 -4.29 8.68
N LYS A 196 -17.22 -4.02 7.49
CA LYS A 196 -18.56 -3.45 7.26
C LYS A 196 -19.49 -4.37 6.49
N TYR A 197 -18.96 -5.12 5.54
CA TYR A 197 -19.73 -6.04 4.73
C TYR A 197 -19.51 -7.49 5.18
N SER A 198 -20.56 -8.28 5.18
CA SER A 198 -20.47 -9.73 5.38
C SER A 198 -20.44 -10.42 4.01
N GLY A 199 -19.54 -11.37 3.86
CA GLY A 199 -19.51 -12.23 2.66
C GLY A 199 -18.82 -11.59 1.43
N ILE A 200 -17.96 -10.58 1.63
CA ILE A 200 -17.13 -10.09 0.54
C ILE A 200 -16.23 -11.20 0.01
N GLY A 201 -15.96 -11.15 -1.30
CA GLY A 201 -15.03 -12.06 -1.95
C GLY A 201 -13.58 -11.84 -1.52
N ASN A 202 -12.69 -12.66 -2.05
CA ASN A 202 -11.24 -12.42 -1.97
C ASN A 202 -10.78 -11.72 -3.25
N TRP A 203 -9.64 -11.03 -3.16
CA TRP A 203 -8.97 -10.53 -4.34
C TRP A 203 -8.70 -11.66 -5.34
N ARG A 204 -9.12 -11.49 -6.58
CA ARG A 204 -8.97 -12.43 -7.69
C ARG A 204 -7.96 -11.87 -8.69
N PHE A 205 -6.90 -12.62 -8.96
CA PHE A 205 -5.85 -12.24 -9.91
C PHE A 205 -6.14 -12.72 -11.33
N ASP A 206 -6.97 -13.75 -11.51
CA ASP A 206 -7.46 -14.08 -12.84
C ASP A 206 -8.50 -13.06 -13.27
N THR A 207 -8.10 -12.18 -14.17
CA THR A 207 -8.91 -11.09 -14.73
C THR A 207 -9.24 -11.32 -16.20
N SER A 208 -8.97 -12.52 -16.73
CA SER A 208 -9.11 -12.85 -18.16
C SER A 208 -10.54 -12.79 -18.69
N ASP A 209 -11.52 -12.96 -17.80
CA ASP A 209 -12.95 -12.86 -18.09
C ASP A 209 -13.48 -11.42 -18.14
N ILE A 210 -12.72 -10.46 -17.61
CA ILE A 210 -13.11 -9.05 -17.55
C ILE A 210 -12.95 -8.43 -18.94
N LYS A 211 -14.05 -7.99 -19.53
CA LYS A 211 -14.11 -7.41 -20.89
C LYS A 211 -14.41 -5.90 -20.88
N ALA A 212 -14.52 -5.31 -19.70
CA ALA A 212 -14.77 -3.88 -19.57
C ALA A 212 -13.62 -3.06 -20.16
N ASP A 213 -13.96 -1.98 -20.86
CA ASP A 213 -13.01 -1.00 -21.36
C ASP A 213 -12.89 0.14 -20.33
N PHE A 214 -11.89 0.05 -19.49
CA PHE A 214 -11.67 1.01 -18.42
C PHE A 214 -11.05 2.34 -18.88
N LYS A 215 -10.75 2.50 -20.17
CA LYS A 215 -10.07 3.70 -20.71
C LYS A 215 -8.77 4.03 -19.98
N ASN A 216 -8.11 3.03 -19.43
CA ASN A 216 -6.88 3.21 -18.67
C ASN A 216 -5.74 3.70 -19.57
N PRO A 217 -4.88 4.61 -19.09
CA PRO A 217 -3.65 4.96 -19.74
C PRO A 217 -2.77 3.72 -19.99
N SER A 218 -1.92 3.77 -21.02
CA SER A 218 -1.12 2.62 -21.48
C SER A 218 -0.10 2.12 -20.45
N ASP A 219 0.25 2.95 -19.47
CA ASP A 219 1.13 2.65 -18.35
C ASP A 219 0.39 1.99 -17.16
N TYR A 220 -0.93 1.77 -17.26
CA TYR A 220 -1.72 1.09 -16.25
C TYR A 220 -2.16 -0.30 -16.71
N THR A 221 -1.98 -1.29 -15.87
CA THR A 221 -2.42 -2.68 -16.10
C THR A 221 -3.36 -3.13 -15.00
N LEU A 222 -4.43 -3.84 -15.39
CA LEU A 222 -5.34 -4.47 -14.44
C LEU A 222 -4.61 -5.65 -13.76
N VAL A 223 -4.60 -5.64 -12.42
CA VAL A 223 -3.88 -6.65 -11.60
C VAL A 223 -4.83 -7.60 -10.91
N ALA A 224 -5.89 -7.07 -10.32
CA ALA A 224 -6.81 -7.87 -9.53
C ALA A 224 -8.23 -7.27 -9.54
N ALA A 225 -9.20 -8.09 -9.19
CA ALA A 225 -10.58 -7.68 -8.98
C ALA A 225 -11.11 -8.22 -7.64
N LEU A 226 -12.06 -7.50 -7.06
CA LEU A 226 -12.75 -7.85 -5.82
C LEU A 226 -14.23 -7.57 -5.99
N ASP A 227 -15.07 -8.48 -5.53
CA ASP A 227 -16.53 -8.32 -5.52
C ASP A 227 -17.02 -8.15 -4.07
N ILE A 228 -17.93 -7.16 -3.87
CA ILE A 228 -18.55 -6.83 -2.59
C ILE A 228 -19.92 -7.47 -2.50
#